data_342e98c131032d1fdb0ff2fdf6828d6b
#
_entry.id   342e98c131032d1fdb0ff2fdf6828d6b
#
_cell.length_a   1.000
_cell.length_b   1.000
_cell.length_c   1.000
_cell.angle_alpha   90.00
_cell.angle_beta   90.00
_cell.angle_gamma   90.00
#
_symmetry.space_group_name_H-M   'P 1'
#
loop_
_entity.id
_entity.type
_entity.pdbx_description
1 polymer ?
#
loop_
_entity_poly.entity_id
_entity_poly.type
_entity_poly.pdbx_seq_one_letter_code
_entity_poly.pdbx_strand_id
1 'polypeptide(L)'
;MQKNEVYKTEILKKDAEILRVLKIKEGKALVVDCVKSRMPWWISPSDLSGAVEISEDDLLEETGMCLPEDISAAANRVMHKRFHMIAGILPFVDDKKKRSFLIEEAVRMYGVSINTVKNYLISYLVYQNILVLAPKEKTAEKKELTQDEKNMRWALNKYYYTQKKQSISTAYTQMVKEKYCDREGRLQGHYPSIHQFRYFYRKNRKMQTYYMSRNGLKDYQRNYRPLVGDGVQEEYAAVGVGMLDSTICDIYLVDDSGNLVGRPILVACVDAYSSFCYGYSLLWEGGVYSLRNLMLNVVADKKEWCRRFGVLIEKDQWDCDCLPGVMVTDMGTEYMSGNFEQITELGVSVINLPAYRPELKGRVEKFFDLIQSEYKKYLKGKGVIEPDYQERGAHDYRKDACLTMRDFETIILRCILYYNSQRIVGNFPYTETMMEDGVRPYAASIFAWGRKQPGADLIDVSGEKMVQILLPRTEGRFSRYGLKVNGMRYHAEGYTEEYLKGGVVAVAYNPENVSQVWLLKDGGFYPFELIESRFREKTLEDVEGLKDGCSEMIKDAAADNLQAKIDLAKHIQDISGRAGKSEDTKIKDIRTTRRREQRKRHMDFVKGDVCNE
;
A
#
# COMPACT_ATOMS: atom_id res chain seq x y z
N MET A 1 -4.73 -13.33 10.14
CA MET A 1 -3.68 -13.99 10.95
C MET A 1 -2.76 -14.77 10.03
N GLN A 2 -1.50 -14.37 9.93
CA GLN A 2 -0.50 -15.03 9.10
C GLN A 2 0.72 -15.40 9.96
N LYS A 3 1.65 -16.16 9.39
CA LYS A 3 2.90 -16.51 10.05
C LYS A 3 3.77 -15.26 10.19
N ASN A 4 4.42 -15.08 11.35
CA ASN A 4 5.29 -13.98 11.77
C ASN A 4 4.60 -12.66 12.11
N GLU A 5 3.29 -12.51 11.97
CA GLU A 5 2.57 -11.32 12.44
C GLU A 5 2.60 -11.19 13.97
N VAL A 6 2.63 -9.95 14.45
CA VAL A 6 2.66 -9.61 15.87
C VAL A 6 1.34 -8.95 16.26
N TYR A 7 0.74 -9.41 17.33
CA TYR A 7 -0.56 -8.96 17.83
C TYR A 7 -0.45 -8.44 19.26
N LYS A 8 -1.01 -7.26 19.51
CA LYS A 8 -1.18 -6.68 20.84
C LYS A 8 -2.63 -6.82 21.25
N THR A 9 -2.89 -7.49 22.37
CA THR A 9 -4.24 -7.62 22.92
C THR A 9 -4.66 -6.34 23.62
N GLU A 10 -5.86 -5.80 23.30
CA GLU A 10 -6.41 -4.65 24.00
C GLU A 10 -6.78 -4.95 25.45
N ILE A 11 -6.57 -3.94 26.29
CA ILE A 11 -6.60 -4.03 27.75
C ILE A 11 -8.05 -4.02 28.26
N LEU A 12 -8.65 -5.18 28.45
CA LEU A 12 -9.71 -5.35 29.46
C LEU A 12 -9.26 -6.22 30.65
N LYS A 13 -8.04 -6.73 30.64
CA LYS A 13 -7.42 -7.46 31.76
C LYS A 13 -6.03 -6.87 32.00
N LYS A 14 -5.75 -6.59 33.24
CA LYS A 14 -4.60 -5.91 33.88
C LYS A 14 -3.21 -5.86 33.23
N ASP A 15 -2.90 -6.64 32.18
CA ASP A 15 -1.63 -6.64 31.48
C ASP A 15 -1.85 -6.85 29.97
N ALA A 16 -1.49 -5.90 29.14
CA ALA A 16 -1.45 -6.08 27.69
C ALA A 16 -0.41 -7.15 27.34
N GLU A 17 -0.80 -8.17 26.59
CA GLU A 17 0.12 -9.19 26.08
C GLU A 17 0.45 -8.91 24.62
N ILE A 18 1.73 -8.98 24.26
CA ILE A 18 2.20 -8.89 22.88
C ILE A 18 2.61 -10.29 22.45
N LEU A 19 1.93 -10.84 21.46
CA LEU A 19 2.10 -12.21 21.00
C LEU A 19 2.54 -12.23 19.53
N ARG A 20 3.60 -12.98 19.22
CA ARG A 20 3.99 -13.26 17.84
C ARG A 20 3.50 -14.64 17.42
N VAL A 21 2.92 -14.74 16.23
CA VAL A 21 2.49 -15.99 15.61
C VAL A 21 3.67 -16.66 14.90
N LEU A 22 4.07 -17.83 15.35
CA LEU A 22 5.19 -18.59 14.79
C LEU A 22 4.77 -19.61 13.73
N LYS A 23 3.59 -20.22 13.90
CA LYS A 23 3.10 -21.28 13.02
C LYS A 23 1.58 -21.43 13.17
N ILE A 24 0.92 -21.76 12.06
CA ILE A 24 -0.51 -22.08 12.06
C ILE A 24 -0.67 -23.53 11.59
N LYS A 25 -1.37 -24.33 12.35
CA LYS A 25 -1.64 -25.74 12.04
C LYS A 25 -2.98 -26.18 12.62
N GLU A 26 -3.81 -26.87 11.84
CA GLU A 26 -5.08 -27.47 12.26
C GLU A 26 -6.01 -26.48 12.98
N GLY A 27 -6.11 -25.25 12.48
CA GLY A 27 -6.96 -24.21 13.07
C GLY A 27 -6.47 -23.66 14.43
N LYS A 28 -5.20 -23.91 14.80
CA LYS A 28 -4.55 -23.35 16.00
C LYS A 28 -3.32 -22.54 15.60
N ALA A 29 -2.98 -21.54 16.42
CA ALA A 29 -1.79 -20.74 16.25
C ALA A 29 -0.77 -21.04 17.37
N LEU A 30 0.48 -21.30 16.97
CA LEU A 30 1.60 -21.38 17.91
C LEU A 30 2.12 -19.95 18.11
N VAL A 31 2.12 -19.48 19.34
CA VAL A 31 2.52 -18.12 19.68
C VAL A 31 3.67 -18.09 20.69
N VAL A 32 4.41 -16.97 20.72
CA VAL A 32 5.39 -16.62 21.73
C VAL A 32 5.06 -15.28 22.35
N ASP A 33 5.19 -15.16 23.66
CA ASP A 33 5.03 -13.90 24.40
C ASP A 33 6.28 -13.04 24.22
N CYS A 34 6.11 -11.86 23.63
CA CYS A 34 7.22 -10.96 23.34
C CYS A 34 7.76 -10.21 24.57
N VAL A 35 6.98 -10.15 25.66
CA VAL A 35 7.33 -9.43 26.88
C VAL A 35 7.81 -10.35 27.99
N LYS A 36 7.03 -11.42 28.27
CA LYS A 36 7.25 -12.28 29.46
C LYS A 36 8.24 -13.43 29.25
N SER A 37 8.95 -13.49 28.11
CA SER A 37 9.95 -14.52 27.81
C SER A 37 9.51 -15.97 28.10
N ARG A 38 8.32 -16.34 27.66
CA ARG A 38 7.75 -17.69 27.80
C ARG A 38 8.01 -18.54 26.57
N MET A 39 8.14 -19.86 26.77
CA MET A 39 8.27 -20.82 25.67
C MET A 39 6.99 -20.84 24.82
N PRO A 40 7.07 -21.07 23.51
CA PRO A 40 5.93 -21.09 22.62
C PRO A 40 4.85 -22.11 23.04
N TRP A 41 3.57 -21.72 22.88
CA TRP A 41 2.41 -22.56 23.16
C TRP A 41 1.31 -22.36 22.10
N TRP A 42 0.38 -23.31 22.02
CA TRP A 42 -0.72 -23.26 21.08
C TRP A 42 -1.93 -22.53 21.67
N ILE A 43 -2.55 -21.65 20.88
CA ILE A 43 -3.81 -20.94 21.21
C ILE A 43 -4.84 -21.13 20.09
N SER A 44 -6.11 -20.88 20.42
CA SER A 44 -7.16 -20.77 19.41
C SER A 44 -7.16 -19.39 18.76
N PRO A 45 -7.48 -19.25 17.45
CA PRO A 45 -7.60 -17.95 16.81
C PRO A 45 -8.61 -17.02 17.48
N SER A 46 -9.64 -17.59 18.12
CA SER A 46 -10.61 -16.85 18.95
C SER A 46 -10.00 -16.09 20.11
N ASP A 47 -8.86 -16.56 20.63
CA ASP A 47 -8.17 -15.93 21.77
C ASP A 47 -7.45 -14.61 21.36
N LEU A 48 -7.29 -14.41 20.05
CA LEU A 48 -6.76 -13.17 19.46
C LEU A 48 -7.87 -12.29 18.83
N SER A 49 -9.14 -12.64 19.03
CA SER A 49 -10.23 -11.80 18.56
C SER A 49 -10.23 -10.46 19.30
N GLY A 50 -10.08 -9.35 18.55
CA GLY A 50 -9.94 -8.00 19.11
C GLY A 50 -8.48 -7.56 19.35
N ALA A 51 -7.48 -8.38 19.02
CA ALA A 51 -6.07 -7.97 19.06
C ALA A 51 -5.73 -7.11 17.83
N VAL A 52 -4.94 -6.08 18.04
CA VAL A 52 -4.45 -5.19 16.98
C VAL A 52 -3.10 -5.69 16.50
N GLU A 53 -2.90 -5.76 15.19
CA GLU A 53 -1.60 -6.04 14.60
C GLU A 53 -0.66 -4.86 14.78
N ILE A 54 0.57 -5.11 15.20
CA ILE A 54 1.61 -4.08 15.37
C ILE A 54 2.82 -4.40 14.50
N SER A 55 3.52 -3.36 14.07
CA SER A 55 4.74 -3.50 13.26
C SER A 55 5.94 -4.02 14.07
N GLU A 56 6.98 -4.48 13.39
CA GLU A 56 8.25 -4.89 14.02
C GLU A 56 8.90 -3.71 14.79
N ASP A 57 8.78 -2.49 14.26
CA ASP A 57 9.33 -1.31 14.91
C ASP A 57 8.55 -0.96 16.18
N ASP A 58 7.23 -1.10 16.16
CA ASP A 58 6.39 -0.94 17.35
C ASP A 58 6.71 -2.01 18.40
N LEU A 59 7.00 -3.24 17.99
CA LEU A 59 7.44 -4.31 18.89
C LEU A 59 8.78 -3.96 19.57
N LEU A 60 9.75 -3.45 18.82
CA LEU A 60 11.05 -3.02 19.37
C LEU A 60 10.87 -1.85 20.35
N GLU A 61 9.97 -0.90 20.05
CA GLU A 61 9.67 0.22 20.93
C GLU A 61 8.99 -0.25 22.24
N GLU A 62 7.96 -1.09 22.15
CA GLU A 62 7.21 -1.62 23.30
C GLU A 62 8.07 -2.49 24.22
N THR A 63 8.98 -3.29 23.66
CA THR A 63 9.89 -4.16 24.43
C THR A 63 11.15 -3.44 24.87
N GLY A 64 11.43 -2.22 24.38
CA GLY A 64 12.65 -1.47 24.64
C GLY A 64 13.91 -2.16 24.10
N MET A 65 13.77 -3.04 23.08
CA MET A 65 14.90 -3.74 22.49
C MET A 65 15.58 -2.86 21.44
N CYS A 66 16.89 -2.67 21.59
CA CYS A 66 17.73 -2.02 20.58
C CYS A 66 18.62 -3.05 19.93
N LEU A 67 18.48 -3.23 18.64
CA LEU A 67 19.38 -4.03 17.84
C LEU A 67 20.70 -3.27 17.62
N PRO A 68 21.87 -3.91 17.75
CA PRO A 68 23.13 -3.26 17.46
C PRO A 68 23.24 -2.99 15.95
N GLU A 69 23.61 -1.76 15.58
CA GLU A 69 23.80 -1.35 14.17
C GLU A 69 25.17 -1.80 13.65
N ASP A 70 26.20 -1.77 14.51
CA ASP A 70 27.55 -2.23 14.21
C ASP A 70 27.96 -3.36 15.15
N ILE A 71 28.47 -4.43 14.60
CA ILE A 71 28.95 -5.58 15.37
C ILE A 71 30.43 -5.81 15.08
N SER A 72 31.27 -5.79 16.12
CA SER A 72 32.67 -6.17 15.98
C SER A 72 32.80 -7.62 15.49
N ALA A 73 33.89 -7.95 14.79
CA ALA A 73 34.15 -9.32 14.31
C ALA A 73 34.12 -10.35 15.45
N ALA A 74 34.56 -9.96 16.66
CA ALA A 74 34.49 -10.81 17.84
C ALA A 74 33.03 -11.03 18.30
N ALA A 75 32.23 -9.97 18.36
CA ALA A 75 30.81 -10.06 18.73
C ALA A 75 30.01 -10.87 17.70
N ASN A 76 30.33 -10.73 16.43
CA ASN A 76 29.71 -11.49 15.32
C ASN A 76 29.97 -13.01 15.50
N ARG A 77 31.21 -13.42 15.78
CA ARG A 77 31.52 -14.84 16.07
C ARG A 77 30.71 -15.39 17.25
N VAL A 78 30.56 -14.60 18.31
CA VAL A 78 29.76 -15.01 19.49
C VAL A 78 28.29 -15.10 19.14
N MET A 79 27.75 -14.17 18.36
CA MET A 79 26.37 -14.16 17.89
C MET A 79 26.07 -15.41 17.07
N HIS A 80 26.88 -15.73 16.07
CA HIS A 80 26.74 -16.95 15.27
C HIS A 80 26.88 -18.23 16.12
N LYS A 81 27.81 -18.27 17.07
CA LYS A 81 27.92 -19.42 18.02
C LYS A 81 26.61 -19.61 18.79
N ARG A 82 25.98 -18.53 19.27
CA ARG A 82 24.68 -18.60 19.97
C ARG A 82 23.54 -19.03 19.05
N PHE A 83 23.56 -18.57 17.79
CA PHE A 83 22.59 -19.01 16.79
C PHE A 83 22.73 -20.50 16.47
N HIS A 84 23.96 -21.02 16.33
CA HIS A 84 24.21 -22.45 16.11
C HIS A 84 23.67 -23.33 17.25
N MET A 85 23.67 -22.84 18.49
CA MET A 85 23.07 -23.57 19.63
C MET A 85 21.56 -23.79 19.50
N ILE A 86 20.85 -22.93 18.77
CA ILE A 86 19.41 -22.98 18.65
C ILE A 86 18.93 -23.39 17.26
N ALA A 87 19.80 -23.34 16.25
CA ALA A 87 19.42 -23.58 14.85
C ALA A 87 18.74 -24.94 14.64
N GLY A 88 19.28 -26.01 15.25
CA GLY A 88 18.68 -27.36 15.18
C GLY A 88 17.34 -27.50 15.89
N ILE A 89 16.97 -26.55 16.77
CA ILE A 89 15.72 -26.57 17.54
C ILE A 89 14.58 -25.87 16.74
N LEU A 90 14.91 -24.90 15.90
CA LEU A 90 13.93 -24.07 15.18
C LEU A 90 12.91 -24.84 14.34
N PRO A 91 13.28 -25.91 13.58
CA PRO A 91 12.32 -26.70 12.82
C PRO A 91 11.28 -27.43 13.70
N PHE A 92 11.59 -27.67 14.96
CA PHE A 92 10.78 -28.46 15.89
C PHE A 92 10.19 -27.63 17.04
N VAL A 93 10.05 -26.32 16.85
CA VAL A 93 9.51 -25.39 17.87
C VAL A 93 8.08 -25.76 18.26
N ASP A 94 7.30 -26.33 17.34
CA ASP A 94 5.91 -26.76 17.53
C ASP A 94 5.76 -28.11 18.30
N ASP A 95 6.79 -28.95 18.30
CA ASP A 95 6.78 -30.23 19.03
C ASP A 95 7.47 -30.07 20.40
N LYS A 96 6.66 -30.01 21.46
CA LYS A 96 7.16 -29.82 22.83
C LYS A 96 8.17 -30.90 23.28
N LYS A 97 7.97 -32.16 22.88
CA LYS A 97 8.85 -33.27 23.29
C LYS A 97 10.20 -33.20 22.57
N LYS A 98 10.17 -33.07 21.24
CA LYS A 98 11.38 -32.93 20.41
C LYS A 98 12.16 -31.67 20.78
N ARG A 99 11.48 -30.55 20.96
CA ARG A 99 12.09 -29.28 21.38
C ARG A 99 12.82 -29.42 22.71
N SER A 100 12.20 -30.06 23.73
CA SER A 100 12.85 -30.27 25.03
C SER A 100 14.06 -31.16 24.91
N PHE A 101 14.00 -32.25 24.16
CA PHE A 101 15.12 -33.15 23.92
C PHE A 101 16.28 -32.41 23.22
N LEU A 102 16.01 -31.64 22.16
CA LEU A 102 17.06 -30.90 21.45
C LEU A 102 17.67 -29.77 22.29
N ILE A 103 16.89 -29.14 23.19
CA ILE A 103 17.47 -28.19 24.18
C ILE A 103 18.45 -28.88 25.11
N GLU A 104 18.12 -30.06 25.63
CA GLU A 104 19.03 -30.85 26.50
C GLU A 104 20.27 -31.32 25.75
N GLU A 105 20.14 -31.69 24.49
CA GLU A 105 21.24 -32.03 23.61
C GLU A 105 22.18 -30.83 23.37
N ALA A 106 21.62 -29.65 23.07
CA ALA A 106 22.40 -28.42 22.95
C ALA A 106 23.12 -28.04 24.26
N VAL A 107 22.50 -28.24 25.42
CA VAL A 107 23.11 -28.04 26.73
C VAL A 107 24.35 -28.94 26.91
N ARG A 108 24.20 -30.24 26.56
CA ARG A 108 25.33 -31.20 26.66
C ARG A 108 26.46 -30.86 25.67
N MET A 109 26.11 -30.50 24.43
CA MET A 109 27.08 -30.21 23.37
C MET A 109 27.89 -28.93 23.65
N TYR A 110 27.25 -27.89 24.13
CA TYR A 110 27.87 -26.56 24.30
C TYR A 110 28.27 -26.23 25.74
N GLY A 111 27.97 -27.07 26.73
CA GLY A 111 28.31 -26.85 28.13
C GLY A 111 27.67 -25.62 28.77
N VAL A 112 26.45 -25.27 28.35
CA VAL A 112 25.72 -24.10 28.84
C VAL A 112 24.46 -24.50 29.63
N SER A 113 23.91 -23.57 30.42
CA SER A 113 22.68 -23.88 31.17
C SER A 113 21.45 -24.01 30.25
N ILE A 114 20.47 -24.80 30.68
CA ILE A 114 19.15 -24.93 29.99
C ILE A 114 18.51 -23.57 29.79
N ASN A 115 18.58 -22.69 30.80
CA ASN A 115 18.00 -21.35 30.72
C ASN A 115 18.71 -20.48 29.68
N THR A 116 20.01 -20.65 29.48
CA THR A 116 20.77 -19.95 28.44
C THR A 116 20.26 -20.30 27.05
N VAL A 117 20.10 -21.60 26.76
CA VAL A 117 19.58 -22.05 25.45
C VAL A 117 18.14 -21.58 25.24
N LYS A 118 17.28 -21.72 26.27
CA LYS A 118 15.89 -21.22 26.21
C LYS A 118 15.82 -19.72 25.96
N ASN A 119 16.64 -18.93 26.65
CA ASN A 119 16.65 -17.48 26.46
C ASN A 119 17.08 -17.08 25.05
N TYR A 120 18.11 -17.73 24.48
CA TYR A 120 18.50 -17.47 23.10
C TYR A 120 17.40 -17.87 22.11
N LEU A 121 16.78 -19.03 22.32
CA LEU A 121 15.68 -19.50 21.48
C LEU A 121 14.49 -18.53 21.54
N ILE A 122 14.04 -18.14 22.74
CA ILE A 122 12.92 -17.21 22.91
C ILE A 122 13.25 -15.85 22.28
N SER A 123 14.43 -15.28 22.54
CA SER A 123 14.84 -14.00 21.96
C SER A 123 14.81 -14.06 20.42
N TYR A 124 15.33 -15.13 19.83
CA TYR A 124 15.27 -15.28 18.37
C TYR A 124 13.83 -15.45 17.85
N LEU A 125 12.99 -16.23 18.54
CA LEU A 125 11.60 -16.43 18.14
C LEU A 125 10.75 -15.16 18.26
N VAL A 126 11.06 -14.31 19.24
CA VAL A 126 10.36 -13.02 19.44
C VAL A 126 10.71 -12.03 18.34
N TYR A 127 12.00 -11.84 18.05
CA TYR A 127 12.42 -10.76 17.14
C TYR A 127 12.72 -11.22 15.72
N GLN A 128 12.76 -12.53 15.46
CA GLN A 128 13.10 -13.14 14.16
C GLN A 128 14.39 -12.57 13.52
N ASN A 129 15.30 -12.06 14.36
CA ASN A 129 16.53 -11.41 13.96
C ASN A 129 17.72 -11.97 14.75
N ILE A 130 18.78 -12.35 14.04
CA ILE A 130 19.98 -12.93 14.65
C ILE A 130 20.72 -11.90 15.54
N LEU A 131 20.58 -10.60 15.25
CA LEU A 131 21.26 -9.53 15.98
C LEU A 131 20.88 -9.48 17.46
N VAL A 132 19.72 -10.00 17.86
CA VAL A 132 19.33 -10.09 19.28
C VAL A 132 20.24 -11.02 20.09
N LEU A 133 20.95 -11.92 19.42
CA LEU A 133 21.89 -12.86 20.02
C LEU A 133 23.30 -12.27 20.16
N ALA A 134 23.55 -11.05 19.67
CA ALA A 134 24.83 -10.39 19.85
C ALA A 134 25.16 -10.23 21.35
N PRO A 135 26.43 -10.37 21.76
CA PRO A 135 26.82 -10.08 23.14
C PRO A 135 26.58 -8.60 23.42
N LYS A 136 25.91 -8.30 24.54
CA LYS A 136 25.90 -6.93 25.02
C LYS A 136 27.32 -6.51 25.29
N GLU A 137 27.84 -5.45 24.70
CA GLU A 137 29.17 -4.95 24.95
C GLU A 137 29.35 -4.75 26.47
N LYS A 138 30.32 -5.48 27.05
CA LYS A 138 30.77 -5.19 28.39
C LYS A 138 31.55 -3.88 28.29
N THR A 139 30.93 -2.77 28.67
CA THR A 139 31.68 -1.54 28.92
C THR A 139 32.81 -1.87 29.91
N ALA A 140 34.03 -1.47 29.54
CA ALA A 140 35.24 -1.60 30.36
C ALA A 140 34.97 -1.24 31.84
N GLU A 141 35.68 -1.91 32.73
CA GLU A 141 35.65 -1.85 34.20
C GLU A 141 34.70 -0.78 34.79
N LYS A 142 33.63 -1.24 35.40
CA LYS A 142 32.68 -0.37 36.11
C LYS A 142 33.39 0.25 37.29
N LYS A 143 33.98 1.45 37.14
CA LYS A 143 34.27 2.31 38.29
C LYS A 143 32.98 2.41 39.09
N GLU A 144 33.02 2.02 40.37
CA GLU A 144 31.87 2.25 41.23
C GLU A 144 31.53 3.73 41.24
N LEU A 145 30.31 4.04 40.87
CA LEU A 145 29.81 5.41 40.88
C LEU A 145 29.65 5.87 42.32
N THR A 146 30.08 7.09 42.60
CA THR A 146 29.80 7.74 43.87
C THR A 146 28.29 7.88 44.08
N GLN A 147 27.84 8.13 45.29
CA GLN A 147 26.41 8.31 45.58
C GLN A 147 25.83 9.48 44.77
N ASP A 148 26.59 10.58 44.64
CA ASP A 148 26.19 11.73 43.84
C ASP A 148 26.04 11.37 42.34
N GLU A 149 26.97 10.60 41.79
CA GLU A 149 26.90 10.13 40.41
C GLU A 149 25.71 9.17 40.18
N LYS A 150 25.37 8.33 41.18
CA LYS A 150 24.16 7.48 41.15
C LYS A 150 22.89 8.35 41.13
N ASN A 151 22.83 9.40 41.95
CA ASN A 151 21.72 10.35 42.01
C ASN A 151 21.62 11.15 40.68
N MET A 152 22.74 11.59 40.10
CA MET A 152 22.78 12.26 38.79
C MET A 152 22.25 11.36 37.67
N ARG A 153 22.69 10.10 37.62
CA ARG A 153 22.22 9.11 36.64
C ARG A 153 20.71 8.86 36.79
N TRP A 154 20.25 8.71 38.04
CA TRP A 154 18.83 8.53 38.33
C TRP A 154 18.00 9.71 37.85
N ALA A 155 18.44 10.94 38.10
CA ALA A 155 17.71 12.15 37.66
C ALA A 155 17.70 12.31 36.14
N LEU A 156 18.82 11.99 35.46
CA LEU A 156 18.86 11.98 34.00
C LEU A 156 17.86 10.98 33.42
N ASN A 157 17.80 9.76 33.95
CA ASN A 157 16.87 8.74 33.45
C ASN A 157 15.40 9.09 33.75
N LYS A 158 15.11 9.62 34.95
CA LYS A 158 13.74 9.90 35.37
C LYS A 158 13.14 11.16 34.72
N TYR A 159 13.95 12.19 34.47
CA TYR A 159 13.48 13.50 34.05
C TYR A 159 13.99 13.96 32.69
N TYR A 160 15.26 13.65 32.35
CA TYR A 160 15.88 14.19 31.15
C TYR A 160 15.71 13.29 29.92
N TYR A 161 15.97 11.97 30.08
CA TYR A 161 15.82 10.97 29.03
C TYR A 161 14.37 10.49 28.92
N THR A 162 13.46 11.44 28.65
CA THR A 162 12.02 11.20 28.51
C THR A 162 11.46 12.00 27.36
N GLN A 163 10.36 11.54 26.77
CA GLN A 163 9.64 12.23 25.69
C GLN A 163 9.10 13.61 26.11
N LYS A 164 8.99 13.89 27.43
CA LYS A 164 8.63 15.22 27.94
C LYS A 164 9.67 16.30 27.65
N LYS A 165 10.84 15.93 27.14
CA LYS A 165 11.93 16.81 26.69
C LYS A 165 12.34 17.88 27.71
N GLN A 166 12.27 17.58 29.01
CA GLN A 166 12.67 18.51 30.07
C GLN A 166 14.11 18.98 29.91
N SER A 167 14.39 20.21 30.37
CA SER A 167 15.74 20.75 30.31
C SER A 167 16.68 20.08 31.32
N ILE A 168 17.98 20.15 31.05
CA ILE A 168 19.01 19.64 31.97
C ILE A 168 18.96 20.37 33.31
N SER A 169 18.61 21.67 33.30
CA SER A 169 18.44 22.49 34.50
C SER A 169 17.24 22.01 35.33
N THR A 170 16.11 21.68 34.65
CA THR A 170 14.93 21.15 35.33
C THR A 170 15.23 19.78 35.96
N ALA A 171 15.91 18.90 35.24
CA ALA A 171 16.30 17.59 35.79
C ALA A 171 17.22 17.71 37.01
N TYR A 172 18.15 18.66 36.99
CA TYR A 172 19.01 18.99 38.12
C TYR A 172 18.18 19.49 39.32
N THR A 173 17.28 20.45 39.11
CA THR A 173 16.42 20.98 40.18
C THR A 173 15.57 19.89 40.83
N GLN A 174 15.02 18.98 40.03
CA GLN A 174 14.25 17.82 40.54
C GLN A 174 15.14 16.85 41.32
N MET A 175 16.39 16.61 40.85
CA MET A 175 17.34 15.81 41.60
C MET A 175 17.62 16.38 42.98
N VAL A 176 17.95 17.68 43.05
CA VAL A 176 18.24 18.36 44.31
C VAL A 176 17.04 18.29 45.24
N LYS A 177 15.85 18.58 44.71
CA LYS A 177 14.60 18.51 45.49
C LYS A 177 14.36 17.14 46.11
N GLU A 178 14.54 16.06 45.35
CA GLU A 178 14.19 14.69 45.80
C GLU A 178 15.31 14.00 46.60
N LYS A 179 16.57 14.38 46.43
CA LYS A 179 17.71 13.65 47.01
C LYS A 179 18.51 14.45 48.01
N TYR A 180 18.37 15.78 48.04
CA TYR A 180 19.20 16.67 48.84
C TYR A 180 18.40 17.72 49.63
N CYS A 181 17.08 17.59 49.71
CA CYS A 181 16.22 18.36 50.59
C CYS A 181 15.61 17.50 51.71
N ASP A 182 15.28 18.13 52.83
CA ASP A 182 14.52 17.50 53.90
C ASP A 182 13.02 17.42 53.57
N ARG A 183 12.21 16.91 54.51
CA ARG A 183 10.75 16.80 54.33
C ARG A 183 10.03 18.15 54.20
N GLU A 184 10.69 19.21 54.65
CA GLU A 184 10.19 20.60 54.59
C GLU A 184 10.65 21.33 53.32
N GLY A 185 11.44 20.66 52.46
CA GLY A 185 11.94 21.21 51.19
C GLY A 185 13.19 22.09 51.35
N ARG A 186 13.86 22.07 52.52
CA ARG A 186 15.09 22.83 52.77
C ARG A 186 16.30 22.04 52.33
N LEU A 187 17.27 22.73 51.66
CA LEU A 187 18.51 22.12 51.19
C LEU A 187 19.37 21.61 52.37
N GLN A 188 19.85 20.37 52.21
CA GLN A 188 20.79 19.75 53.15
C GLN A 188 22.25 20.03 52.73
N GLY A 189 23.15 20.13 53.71
CA GLY A 189 24.51 20.69 53.66
C GLY A 189 25.40 20.44 52.44
N HIS A 190 25.45 19.25 51.87
CA HIS A 190 26.32 18.95 50.71
C HIS A 190 25.52 18.38 49.54
N TYR A 191 25.56 19.06 48.39
CA TYR A 191 24.93 18.63 47.15
C TYR A 191 25.79 18.98 45.93
N PRO A 192 25.73 18.21 44.85
CA PRO A 192 26.54 18.46 43.65
C PRO A 192 26.03 19.72 42.92
N SER A 193 26.95 20.52 42.42
CA SER A 193 26.62 21.73 41.65
C SER A 193 26.06 21.35 40.27
N ILE A 194 25.34 22.32 39.65
CA ILE A 194 24.83 22.17 38.27
C ILE A 194 25.97 21.95 37.26
N HIS A 195 27.18 22.49 37.55
CA HIS A 195 28.33 22.29 36.69
C HIS A 195 28.84 20.84 36.75
N GLN A 196 28.84 20.22 37.92
CA GLN A 196 29.18 18.81 38.10
C GLN A 196 28.14 17.91 37.44
N PHE A 197 26.85 18.24 37.55
CA PHE A 197 25.76 17.54 36.87
C PHE A 197 25.90 17.61 35.34
N ARG A 198 26.17 18.79 34.77
CA ARG A 198 26.42 18.97 33.34
C ARG A 198 27.68 18.25 32.87
N TYR A 199 28.73 18.23 33.68
CA TYR A 199 29.96 17.47 33.37
C TYR A 199 29.67 15.97 33.33
N PHE A 200 28.99 15.45 34.35
CA PHE A 200 28.59 14.03 34.42
C PHE A 200 27.75 13.65 33.19
N TYR A 201 26.77 14.46 32.83
CA TYR A 201 25.97 14.26 31.63
C TYR A 201 26.83 14.19 30.36
N ARG A 202 27.68 15.19 30.12
CA ARG A 202 28.54 15.23 28.92
C ARG A 202 29.48 14.04 28.82
N LYS A 203 30.04 13.61 29.94
CA LYS A 203 30.96 12.45 30.02
C LYS A 203 30.28 11.11 29.75
N ASN A 204 29.01 10.96 30.15
CA ASN A 204 28.29 9.70 30.10
C ASN A 204 27.20 9.66 29.02
N ARG A 205 27.04 10.73 28.23
CA ARG A 205 26.01 10.83 27.19
C ARG A 205 26.31 9.87 26.05
N LYS A 206 25.37 8.98 25.74
CA LYS A 206 25.30 8.21 24.50
C LYS A 206 24.29 8.88 23.57
N MET A 207 24.71 9.28 22.36
CA MET A 207 23.85 10.04 21.43
C MET A 207 22.64 9.22 20.99
N GLN A 208 22.81 7.95 20.70
CA GLN A 208 21.71 7.05 20.36
C GLN A 208 20.65 7.03 21.46
N THR A 209 21.05 6.74 22.71
CA THR A 209 20.12 6.77 23.87
C THR A 209 19.44 8.14 24.04
N TYR A 210 20.19 9.21 23.78
CA TYR A 210 19.65 10.58 23.84
C TYR A 210 18.50 10.79 22.85
N TYR A 211 18.72 10.46 21.58
CA TYR A 211 17.69 10.65 20.54
C TYR A 211 16.49 9.72 20.75
N MET A 212 16.73 8.43 20.99
CA MET A 212 15.67 7.46 21.18
C MET A 212 14.77 7.77 22.37
N SER A 213 15.35 8.15 23.53
CA SER A 213 14.56 8.42 24.73
C SER A 213 13.76 9.74 24.68
N ARG A 214 14.24 10.73 23.93
CA ARG A 214 13.61 12.04 23.86
C ARG A 214 12.69 12.21 22.66
N ASN A 215 13.01 11.59 21.55
CA ASN A 215 12.28 11.75 20.29
C ASN A 215 11.50 10.49 19.88
N GLY A 216 11.80 9.35 20.50
CA GLY A 216 11.25 8.05 20.13
C GLY A 216 12.09 7.32 19.06
N LEU A 217 11.83 6.03 18.93
CA LEU A 217 12.56 5.16 18.01
C LEU A 217 12.30 5.57 16.54
N LYS A 218 11.06 5.89 16.19
CA LYS A 218 10.67 6.28 14.81
C LYS A 218 11.42 7.52 14.33
N ASP A 219 11.51 8.56 15.19
CA ASP A 219 12.26 9.79 14.85
C ASP A 219 13.76 9.54 14.79
N TYR A 220 14.30 8.68 15.67
CA TYR A 220 15.71 8.28 15.61
C TYR A 220 16.02 7.54 14.30
N GLN A 221 15.23 6.55 13.94
CA GLN A 221 15.43 5.78 12.70
C GLN A 221 15.36 6.66 11.46
N ARG A 222 14.43 7.61 11.44
CA ARG A 222 14.20 8.50 10.29
C ARG A 222 15.28 9.59 10.16
N ASN A 223 15.72 10.20 11.27
CA ASN A 223 16.45 11.47 11.23
C ASN A 223 17.87 11.41 11.81
N TYR A 224 18.20 10.39 12.64
CA TYR A 224 19.43 10.40 13.42
C TYR A 224 20.25 9.13 13.31
N ARG A 225 19.71 8.06 12.80
CA ARG A 225 20.44 6.82 12.59
C ARG A 225 21.59 7.03 11.60
N PRO A 226 22.83 6.56 11.91
CA PRO A 226 23.91 6.58 10.93
C PRO A 226 23.55 5.74 9.70
N LEU A 227 23.71 6.30 8.50
CA LEU A 227 23.56 5.62 7.23
C LEU A 227 24.97 5.28 6.73
N VAL A 228 25.51 4.17 7.19
CA VAL A 228 26.91 3.76 6.95
C VAL A 228 27.10 2.74 5.84
N GLY A 229 26.05 2.37 5.13
CA GLY A 229 26.06 1.48 3.98
C GLY A 229 25.73 2.19 2.68
N ASP A 230 26.16 1.64 1.57
CA ASP A 230 25.76 2.06 0.21
C ASP A 230 24.46 1.35 -0.20
N GLY A 231 23.54 1.22 0.73
CA GLY A 231 22.33 0.39 0.79
C GLY A 231 21.60 0.06 -0.50
N VAL A 232 21.77 0.86 -1.55
CA VAL A 232 21.12 0.63 -2.85
C VAL A 232 22.04 -0.18 -3.78
N GLN A 233 23.35 0.02 -3.74
CA GLN A 233 24.29 -0.63 -4.68
C GLN A 233 24.74 -2.02 -4.21
N GLU A 234 24.76 -2.25 -2.89
CA GLU A 234 25.04 -3.57 -2.33
C GLU A 234 23.83 -4.51 -2.46
N GLU A 235 22.60 -3.97 -2.40
CA GLU A 235 21.38 -4.77 -2.51
C GLU A 235 20.94 -4.97 -3.97
N TYR A 236 21.23 -4.01 -4.88
CA TYR A 236 20.76 -4.03 -6.25
C TYR A 236 21.93 -3.96 -7.24
N ALA A 237 22.55 -5.13 -7.47
CA ALA A 237 23.76 -5.25 -8.31
C ALA A 237 23.51 -5.26 -9.83
N ALA A 238 22.26 -5.30 -10.28
CA ALA A 238 21.87 -5.36 -11.69
C ALA A 238 20.60 -4.54 -11.96
N VAL A 239 20.34 -4.24 -13.23
CA VAL A 239 19.09 -3.59 -13.67
C VAL A 239 17.91 -4.55 -13.56
N GLY A 240 16.71 -4.03 -13.34
CA GLY A 240 15.49 -4.81 -13.24
C GLY A 240 14.78 -4.70 -11.91
N VAL A 241 15.25 -3.81 -11.02
CA VAL A 241 14.54 -3.46 -9.79
C VAL A 241 13.98 -2.05 -9.90
N GLY A 242 12.69 -1.93 -10.11
CA GLY A 242 11.97 -0.67 -10.21
C GLY A 242 11.48 -0.18 -8.85
N MET A 243 11.95 0.97 -8.41
CA MET A 243 11.44 1.67 -7.22
C MET A 243 10.27 2.55 -7.63
N LEU A 244 9.10 2.31 -7.03
CA LEU A 244 7.88 3.08 -7.28
C LEU A 244 7.59 4.00 -6.10
N ASP A 245 7.23 5.24 -6.42
CA ASP A 245 6.77 6.21 -5.43
C ASP A 245 5.95 7.31 -6.10
N SER A 246 5.29 8.14 -5.29
CA SER A 246 4.49 9.27 -5.74
C SER A 246 4.83 10.54 -4.97
N THR A 247 4.72 11.68 -5.63
CA THR A 247 4.89 13.00 -4.99
C THR A 247 3.87 13.98 -5.50
N ILE A 248 3.39 14.85 -4.61
CA ILE A 248 2.58 16.00 -5.02
C ILE A 248 3.54 17.08 -5.53
N CYS A 249 3.39 17.49 -6.79
CA CYS A 249 4.23 18.52 -7.38
C CYS A 249 4.03 19.88 -6.69
N ASP A 250 5.10 20.61 -6.47
CA ASP A 250 5.08 21.93 -5.83
C ASP A 250 4.72 23.04 -6.83
N ILE A 251 3.60 22.87 -7.53
CA ILE A 251 3.06 23.85 -8.48
C ILE A 251 1.54 23.74 -8.53
N TYR A 252 0.87 24.89 -8.66
CA TYR A 252 -0.56 24.98 -8.95
C TYR A 252 -0.79 25.11 -10.45
N LEU A 253 -1.77 24.36 -10.97
CA LEU A 253 -2.15 24.35 -12.38
C LEU A 253 -3.60 24.81 -12.57
N VAL A 254 -3.91 25.23 -13.80
CA VAL A 254 -5.25 25.65 -14.21
C VAL A 254 -5.82 24.73 -15.31
N ASP A 255 -7.14 24.80 -15.52
CA ASP A 255 -7.82 24.21 -16.67
C ASP A 255 -7.62 25.08 -17.93
N ASP A 256 -8.14 24.61 -19.08
CA ASP A 256 -8.09 25.34 -20.35
C ASP A 256 -8.87 26.69 -20.33
N SER A 257 -9.72 26.89 -19.34
CA SER A 257 -10.48 28.11 -19.10
C SER A 257 -9.80 29.06 -18.12
N GLY A 258 -8.64 28.69 -17.56
CA GLY A 258 -7.88 29.46 -16.58
C GLY A 258 -8.39 29.31 -15.13
N ASN A 259 -9.29 28.38 -14.85
CA ASN A 259 -9.71 28.10 -13.47
C ASN A 259 -8.67 27.25 -12.75
N LEU A 260 -8.44 27.56 -11.48
CA LEU A 260 -7.53 26.80 -10.64
C LEU A 260 -8.07 25.38 -10.43
N VAL A 261 -7.28 24.38 -10.81
CA VAL A 261 -7.60 22.96 -10.55
C VAL A 261 -6.89 22.48 -9.27
N GLY A 262 -5.59 22.70 -9.16
CA GLY A 262 -4.86 22.26 -7.99
C GLY A 262 -3.41 21.88 -8.29
N ARG A 263 -2.87 20.97 -7.47
CA ARG A 263 -1.50 20.45 -7.58
C ARG A 263 -1.55 19.03 -8.16
N PRO A 264 -0.82 18.73 -9.23
CA PRO A 264 -0.80 17.39 -9.79
C PRO A 264 0.08 16.44 -8.95
N ILE A 265 -0.21 15.14 -9.07
CA ILE A 265 0.57 14.06 -8.46
C ILE A 265 1.40 13.41 -9.57
N LEU A 266 2.71 13.37 -9.35
CA LEU A 266 3.67 12.67 -10.19
C LEU A 266 4.00 11.31 -9.56
N VAL A 267 3.77 10.24 -10.30
CA VAL A 267 4.17 8.87 -9.94
C VAL A 267 5.25 8.44 -10.90
N ALA A 268 6.28 7.75 -10.42
CA ALA A 268 7.37 7.29 -11.25
C ALA A 268 7.89 5.91 -10.83
N CYS A 269 8.48 5.21 -11.80
CA CYS A 269 9.23 3.98 -11.59
C CYS A 269 10.68 4.23 -12.02
N VAL A 270 11.62 4.07 -11.09
CA VAL A 270 13.04 4.36 -11.29
C VAL A 270 13.87 3.13 -10.98
N ASP A 271 14.79 2.76 -11.86
CA ASP A 271 15.68 1.63 -11.64
C ASP A 271 16.64 1.86 -10.47
N ALA A 272 16.71 0.91 -9.57
CA ALA A 272 17.53 0.99 -8.37
C ALA A 272 19.04 1.04 -8.70
N TYR A 273 19.48 0.27 -9.69
CA TYR A 273 20.87 0.18 -10.08
C TYR A 273 21.33 1.40 -10.86
N SER A 274 20.72 1.67 -12.01
CA SER A 274 21.15 2.71 -12.96
C SER A 274 20.59 4.09 -12.67
N SER A 275 19.59 4.22 -11.81
CA SER A 275 18.74 5.41 -11.61
C SER A 275 17.93 5.79 -12.86
N PHE A 276 17.76 4.92 -13.82
CA PHE A 276 16.99 5.18 -15.04
C PHE A 276 15.48 5.23 -14.73
N CYS A 277 14.78 6.23 -15.24
CA CYS A 277 13.34 6.31 -15.14
C CYS A 277 12.69 5.45 -16.23
N TYR A 278 12.05 4.33 -15.82
CA TYR A 278 11.29 3.45 -16.71
C TYR A 278 10.06 4.14 -17.29
N GLY A 279 9.37 4.91 -16.46
CA GLY A 279 8.15 5.59 -16.82
C GLY A 279 7.60 6.48 -15.71
N TYR A 280 6.61 7.28 -16.07
CA TYR A 280 5.91 8.19 -15.16
C TYR A 280 4.41 8.24 -15.46
N SER A 281 3.65 8.75 -14.50
CA SER A 281 2.25 9.16 -14.66
C SER A 281 2.03 10.49 -13.95
N LEU A 282 1.28 11.40 -14.56
CA LEU A 282 0.92 12.69 -13.98
C LEU A 282 -0.60 12.82 -13.97
N LEU A 283 -1.20 12.94 -12.77
CA LEU A 283 -2.64 12.92 -12.54
C LEU A 283 -3.04 13.91 -11.45
N TRP A 284 -4.36 14.18 -11.35
CA TRP A 284 -4.93 15.00 -10.28
C TRP A 284 -5.13 14.21 -8.99
N GLU A 285 -5.37 12.92 -9.08
CA GLU A 285 -5.63 12.03 -7.95
C GLU A 285 -4.67 10.85 -7.98
N GLY A 286 -4.25 10.40 -6.80
CA GLY A 286 -3.46 9.19 -6.62
C GLY A 286 -4.33 7.93 -6.71
N GLY A 287 -3.72 6.78 -6.42
CA GLY A 287 -4.40 5.50 -6.31
C GLY A 287 -4.23 4.60 -7.53
N VAL A 288 -5.14 3.65 -7.71
CA VAL A 288 -5.02 2.56 -8.70
C VAL A 288 -4.90 3.06 -10.14
N TYR A 289 -5.60 4.13 -10.48
CA TYR A 289 -5.53 4.72 -11.84
C TYR A 289 -4.14 5.30 -12.16
N SER A 290 -3.47 5.89 -11.17
CA SER A 290 -2.12 6.43 -11.35
C SER A 290 -1.11 5.33 -11.63
N LEU A 291 -1.24 4.18 -10.97
CA LEU A 291 -0.41 3.01 -11.20
C LEU A 291 -0.67 2.36 -12.56
N ARG A 292 -1.93 2.26 -12.97
CA ARG A 292 -2.29 1.77 -14.31
C ARG A 292 -1.64 2.61 -15.40
N ASN A 293 -1.77 3.92 -15.32
CA ASN A 293 -1.18 4.84 -16.30
C ASN A 293 0.35 4.77 -16.29
N LEU A 294 0.96 4.65 -15.10
CA LEU A 294 2.41 4.44 -14.97
C LEU A 294 2.83 3.15 -15.69
N MET A 295 2.17 2.02 -15.44
CA MET A 295 2.55 0.75 -16.06
C MET A 295 2.38 0.76 -17.58
N LEU A 296 1.31 1.40 -18.08
CA LEU A 296 1.11 1.60 -19.50
C LEU A 296 2.21 2.48 -20.12
N ASN A 297 2.65 3.52 -19.42
CA ASN A 297 3.75 4.34 -19.86
C ASN A 297 5.09 3.59 -19.85
N VAL A 298 5.32 2.71 -18.83
CA VAL A 298 6.55 1.90 -18.73
C VAL A 298 6.72 0.99 -19.94
N VAL A 299 5.66 0.35 -20.42
CA VAL A 299 5.71 -0.58 -21.58
C VAL A 299 5.45 0.10 -22.93
N ALA A 300 5.10 1.38 -22.95
CA ALA A 300 4.82 2.11 -24.18
C ALA A 300 6.08 2.36 -25.01
N ASP A 301 5.94 2.41 -26.34
CA ASP A 301 6.98 2.98 -27.22
C ASP A 301 7.22 4.44 -26.86
N LYS A 302 8.41 4.74 -26.37
CA LYS A 302 8.75 6.06 -25.85
C LYS A 302 8.85 7.13 -26.95
N LYS A 303 9.18 6.76 -28.19
CA LYS A 303 9.18 7.70 -29.33
C LYS A 303 7.76 8.12 -29.64
N GLU A 304 6.84 7.18 -29.69
CA GLU A 304 5.43 7.46 -29.95
C GLU A 304 4.80 8.24 -28.79
N TRP A 305 5.13 7.87 -27.55
CA TRP A 305 4.68 8.60 -26.36
C TRP A 305 5.11 10.07 -26.40
N CYS A 306 6.39 10.34 -26.62
CA CYS A 306 6.94 11.69 -26.67
C CYS A 306 6.33 12.51 -27.83
N ARG A 307 6.03 11.86 -28.96
CA ARG A 307 5.42 12.53 -30.12
C ARG A 307 4.05 13.12 -29.80
N ARG A 308 3.27 12.53 -28.88
CA ARG A 308 1.97 13.07 -28.42
C ARG A 308 2.10 14.46 -27.79
N PHE A 309 3.27 14.77 -27.23
CA PHE A 309 3.62 16.06 -26.63
C PHE A 309 4.47 16.94 -27.56
N GLY A 310 4.61 16.58 -28.83
CA GLY A 310 5.44 17.31 -29.78
C GLY A 310 6.94 17.24 -29.50
N VAL A 311 7.38 16.22 -28.74
CA VAL A 311 8.79 15.99 -28.41
C VAL A 311 9.34 14.86 -29.28
N LEU A 312 10.36 15.15 -30.06
CA LEU A 312 11.08 14.15 -30.85
C LEU A 312 12.31 13.68 -30.09
N ILE A 313 12.49 12.38 -30.00
CA ILE A 313 13.63 11.76 -29.31
C ILE A 313 14.31 10.70 -30.17
N GLU A 314 15.60 10.52 -29.94
CA GLU A 314 16.33 9.34 -30.43
C GLU A 314 16.14 8.17 -29.48
N LYS A 315 16.38 6.95 -30.00
CA LYS A 315 16.08 5.72 -29.22
C LYS A 315 16.93 5.63 -27.95
N ASP A 316 18.18 6.07 -28.00
CA ASP A 316 19.14 6.02 -26.89
C ASP A 316 18.83 6.98 -25.74
N GLN A 317 17.94 7.97 -25.95
CA GLN A 317 17.54 8.91 -24.89
C GLN A 317 16.57 8.30 -23.88
N TRP A 318 15.70 7.37 -24.33
CA TRP A 318 14.77 6.68 -23.45
C TRP A 318 14.35 5.33 -24.07
N ASP A 319 15.29 4.37 -24.10
CA ASP A 319 15.06 3.04 -24.67
C ASP A 319 14.56 2.06 -23.57
N CYS A 320 13.25 2.05 -23.35
CA CYS A 320 12.61 1.13 -22.43
C CYS A 320 11.17 0.85 -22.84
N ASP A 321 10.86 -0.42 -23.03
CA ASP A 321 9.55 -0.98 -23.38
C ASP A 321 9.25 -2.26 -22.56
N CYS A 322 9.94 -2.45 -21.43
CA CYS A 322 9.88 -3.62 -20.58
C CYS A 322 9.60 -3.24 -19.12
N LEU A 323 9.06 -4.20 -18.35
CA LEU A 323 8.87 -4.06 -16.90
C LEU A 323 10.15 -4.48 -16.15
N PRO A 324 10.42 -3.88 -14.98
CA PRO A 324 11.36 -4.47 -14.04
C PRO A 324 10.78 -5.77 -13.47
N GLY A 325 11.61 -6.81 -13.31
CA GLY A 325 11.19 -8.09 -12.74
C GLY A 325 10.86 -8.00 -11.25
N VAL A 326 11.43 -7.00 -10.55
CA VAL A 326 11.12 -6.69 -9.17
C VAL A 326 10.62 -5.24 -9.05
N MET A 327 9.50 -5.04 -8.38
CA MET A 327 8.97 -3.71 -8.05
C MET A 327 9.00 -3.50 -6.54
N VAL A 328 9.65 -2.42 -6.13
CA VAL A 328 9.80 -2.03 -4.72
C VAL A 328 8.89 -0.83 -4.45
N THR A 329 7.97 -0.99 -3.49
CA THR A 329 7.00 0.06 -3.11
C THR A 329 7.02 0.27 -1.60
N ASP A 330 6.39 1.33 -1.11
CA ASP A 330 6.02 1.44 0.29
C ASP A 330 4.66 0.74 0.56
N MET A 331 4.27 0.72 1.83
CA MET A 331 2.97 0.18 2.24
C MET A 331 1.80 1.16 1.97
N GLY A 332 1.90 1.99 0.94
CA GLY A 332 0.79 2.85 0.51
C GLY A 332 -0.44 2.03 0.16
N THR A 333 -1.63 2.54 0.47
CA THR A 333 -2.91 1.84 0.24
C THR A 333 -3.14 1.51 -1.24
N GLU A 334 -2.61 2.31 -2.14
CA GLU A 334 -2.64 2.10 -3.59
C GLU A 334 -1.87 0.86 -4.04
N TYR A 335 -0.74 0.56 -3.39
CA TYR A 335 0.11 -0.59 -3.71
C TYR A 335 -0.36 -1.89 -3.04
N MET A 336 -1.21 -1.78 -2.02
CA MET A 336 -1.87 -2.93 -1.36
C MET A 336 -3.20 -3.31 -2.03
N SER A 337 -3.59 -2.63 -3.10
CA SER A 337 -4.83 -2.95 -3.82
C SER A 337 -4.67 -4.27 -4.59
N GLY A 338 -5.69 -5.12 -4.57
CA GLY A 338 -5.72 -6.36 -5.36
C GLY A 338 -5.51 -6.14 -6.87
N ASN A 339 -5.73 -4.93 -7.36
CA ASN A 339 -5.49 -4.57 -8.75
C ASN A 339 -3.98 -4.43 -9.07
N PHE A 340 -3.16 -4.01 -8.10
CA PHE A 340 -1.71 -3.94 -8.29
C PHE A 340 -1.06 -5.32 -8.19
N GLU A 341 -1.59 -6.20 -7.31
CA GLU A 341 -1.12 -7.60 -7.21
C GLU A 341 -1.27 -8.38 -8.52
N GLN A 342 -2.20 -7.95 -9.41
CA GLN A 342 -2.37 -8.56 -10.73
C GLN A 342 -1.10 -8.50 -11.60
N ILE A 343 -0.21 -7.54 -11.37
CA ILE A 343 1.09 -7.44 -12.05
C ILE A 343 1.95 -8.68 -11.79
N THR A 344 1.77 -9.34 -10.65
CA THR A 344 2.48 -10.59 -10.33
C THR A 344 2.14 -11.74 -11.29
N GLU A 345 0.99 -11.68 -11.97
CA GLU A 345 0.62 -12.64 -13.02
C GLU A 345 1.55 -12.56 -14.25
N LEU A 346 2.27 -11.44 -14.41
CA LEU A 346 3.31 -11.27 -15.43
C LEU A 346 4.67 -11.84 -15.02
N GLY A 347 4.80 -12.35 -13.79
CA GLY A 347 6.07 -12.80 -13.23
C GLY A 347 6.83 -11.72 -12.46
N VAL A 348 6.27 -10.51 -12.32
CA VAL A 348 6.87 -9.43 -11.53
C VAL A 348 6.75 -9.75 -10.03
N SER A 349 7.85 -9.65 -9.31
CA SER A 349 7.87 -9.73 -7.85
C SER A 349 7.64 -8.36 -7.23
N VAL A 350 6.68 -8.24 -6.31
CA VAL A 350 6.40 -6.99 -5.60
C VAL A 350 6.95 -7.08 -4.18
N ILE A 351 7.81 -6.13 -3.81
CA ILE A 351 8.41 -6.03 -2.47
C ILE A 351 7.89 -4.76 -1.79
N ASN A 352 7.15 -4.94 -0.71
CA ASN A 352 6.71 -3.83 0.13
C ASN A 352 7.77 -3.56 1.21
N LEU A 353 8.31 -2.34 1.22
CA LEU A 353 9.31 -1.93 2.19
C LEU A 353 8.66 -1.64 3.55
N PRO A 354 9.35 -1.94 4.66
CA PRO A 354 8.89 -1.54 5.98
C PRO A 354 8.83 -0.02 6.09
N ALA A 355 7.83 0.47 6.81
CA ALA A 355 7.64 1.89 7.07
C ALA A 355 8.89 2.51 7.74
N TYR A 356 9.15 3.79 7.47
CA TYR A 356 10.25 4.57 8.05
C TYR A 356 11.68 4.15 7.66
N ARG A 357 11.83 3.51 6.50
CA ARG A 357 13.14 3.19 5.90
C ARG A 357 13.36 3.90 4.57
N PRO A 358 13.48 5.25 4.57
CA PRO A 358 13.65 6.04 3.34
C PRO A 358 14.92 5.68 2.58
N GLU A 359 15.96 5.21 3.25
CA GLU A 359 17.21 4.80 2.61
C GLU A 359 17.04 3.69 1.56
N LEU A 360 16.01 2.85 1.70
CA LEU A 360 15.72 1.78 0.72
C LEU A 360 15.02 2.28 -0.54
N LYS A 361 14.50 3.53 -0.53
CA LYS A 361 13.88 4.21 -1.66
C LYS A 361 14.68 5.42 -2.18
N GLY A 362 15.89 5.61 -1.69
CA GLY A 362 16.67 6.82 -1.95
C GLY A 362 16.81 7.20 -3.44
N ARG A 363 16.69 6.24 -4.39
CA ARG A 363 16.79 6.54 -5.82
C ARG A 363 15.55 7.26 -6.34
N VAL A 364 14.34 6.79 -6.03
CA VAL A 364 13.11 7.43 -6.51
C VAL A 364 12.83 8.74 -5.77
N GLU A 365 13.13 8.83 -4.47
CA GLU A 365 13.04 10.08 -3.73
C GLU A 365 13.98 11.15 -4.33
N LYS A 366 15.23 10.76 -4.62
CA LYS A 366 16.19 11.65 -5.25
C LYS A 366 15.79 12.04 -6.68
N PHE A 367 15.14 11.15 -7.42
CA PHE A 367 14.56 11.47 -8.72
C PHE A 367 13.55 12.61 -8.61
N PHE A 368 12.59 12.51 -7.68
CA PHE A 368 11.59 13.57 -7.49
C PHE A 368 12.21 14.90 -7.08
N ASP A 369 13.18 14.90 -6.17
CA ASP A 369 13.91 16.10 -5.78
C ASP A 369 14.58 16.77 -7.00
N LEU A 370 15.24 15.97 -7.84
CA LEU A 370 15.94 16.48 -9.02
C LEU A 370 14.97 17.01 -10.07
N ILE A 371 13.90 16.26 -10.39
CA ILE A 371 12.88 16.71 -11.35
C ILE A 371 12.24 18.01 -10.87
N GLN A 372 11.82 18.08 -9.60
CA GLN A 372 11.23 19.29 -9.05
C GLN A 372 12.21 20.47 -9.03
N SER A 373 13.47 20.24 -8.68
CA SER A 373 14.49 21.29 -8.70
C SER A 373 14.75 21.84 -10.09
N GLU A 374 14.64 20.99 -11.15
CA GLU A 374 14.85 21.46 -12.52
C GLU A 374 13.75 22.40 -13.00
N TYR A 375 12.48 22.06 -12.88
CA TYR A 375 11.42 22.95 -13.37
C TYR A 375 11.19 24.19 -12.49
N LYS A 376 11.36 24.07 -11.17
CA LYS A 376 11.13 25.18 -10.23
C LYS A 376 11.99 26.39 -10.57
N LYS A 377 13.24 26.20 -11.02
CA LYS A 377 14.16 27.28 -11.38
C LYS A 377 13.58 28.23 -12.46
N TYR A 378 12.84 27.67 -13.41
CA TYR A 378 12.34 28.38 -14.58
C TYR A 378 10.87 28.79 -14.48
N LEU A 379 10.14 28.24 -13.50
CA LEU A 379 8.71 28.47 -13.34
C LEU A 379 8.35 29.33 -12.14
N LYS A 380 9.33 30.04 -11.56
CA LYS A 380 9.07 31.02 -10.50
C LYS A 380 8.05 32.07 -10.95
N GLY A 381 7.03 32.34 -10.09
CA GLY A 381 5.93 33.23 -10.44
C GLY A 381 4.94 32.66 -11.47
N LYS A 382 4.92 31.32 -11.66
CA LYS A 382 4.00 30.57 -12.52
C LYS A 382 3.23 29.49 -11.74
N GLY A 383 2.89 29.78 -10.48
CA GLY A 383 2.18 28.85 -9.61
C GLY A 383 3.10 27.93 -8.79
N VAL A 384 4.43 28.06 -8.91
CA VAL A 384 5.40 27.28 -8.11
C VAL A 384 5.40 27.74 -6.68
N ILE A 385 5.35 26.78 -5.76
CA ILE A 385 5.32 26.98 -4.31
C ILE A 385 6.77 27.15 -3.81
N GLU A 386 7.05 28.26 -3.14
CA GLU A 386 8.32 28.49 -2.47
C GLU A 386 8.28 28.02 -1.01
N PRO A 387 9.44 27.83 -0.34
CA PRO A 387 9.50 27.28 1.03
C PRO A 387 8.74 28.07 2.11
N ASP A 388 8.49 29.36 1.87
CA ASP A 388 7.80 30.27 2.79
C ASP A 388 6.27 30.14 2.80
N TYR A 389 5.72 29.25 1.98
CA TYR A 389 4.25 29.14 1.75
C TYR A 389 3.41 28.93 3.02
N GLN A 390 4.01 28.44 4.11
CA GLN A 390 3.34 28.26 5.41
C GLN A 390 3.54 29.43 6.37
N GLU A 391 4.34 30.43 6.01
CA GLU A 391 4.60 31.57 6.88
C GLU A 391 3.40 32.53 6.91
N ARG A 392 3.22 33.20 8.03
CA ARG A 392 2.14 34.18 8.15
C ARG A 392 2.40 35.40 7.27
N GLY A 393 1.54 35.59 6.25
CA GLY A 393 1.66 36.65 5.25
C GLY A 393 2.42 36.24 4.00
N ALA A 394 2.72 34.94 3.82
CA ALA A 394 3.29 34.41 2.59
C ALA A 394 2.41 34.71 1.37
N HIS A 395 3.04 34.78 0.20
CA HIS A 395 2.36 34.96 -1.08
C HIS A 395 1.40 33.80 -1.37
N ASP A 396 0.24 34.10 -1.94
CA ASP A 396 -0.71 33.09 -2.37
C ASP A 396 -0.37 32.60 -3.80
N TYR A 397 0.48 31.59 -3.90
CA TYR A 397 0.99 31.02 -5.15
C TYR A 397 -0.11 30.47 -6.07
N ARG A 398 -1.34 30.28 -5.59
CA ARG A 398 -2.49 29.88 -6.41
C ARG A 398 -2.86 30.95 -7.44
N LYS A 399 -2.62 32.23 -7.13
CA LYS A 399 -2.89 33.36 -8.01
C LYS A 399 -1.95 33.45 -9.18
N ASP A 400 -0.77 32.84 -9.08
CA ASP A 400 0.25 32.83 -10.14
C ASP A 400 0.09 31.65 -11.09
N ALA A 401 -0.85 30.73 -10.81
CA ALA A 401 -1.07 29.54 -11.64
C ALA A 401 -1.52 29.95 -13.05
N CYS A 402 -0.84 29.44 -14.06
CA CYS A 402 -1.12 29.77 -15.47
C CYS A 402 -0.85 28.62 -16.44
N LEU A 403 -0.27 27.50 -15.99
CA LEU A 403 0.02 26.35 -16.82
C LEU A 403 -1.12 25.32 -16.75
N THR A 404 -1.45 24.72 -17.89
CA THR A 404 -2.36 23.58 -17.94
C THR A 404 -1.64 22.27 -17.59
N MET A 405 -2.39 21.19 -17.36
CA MET A 405 -1.81 19.85 -17.14
C MET A 405 -0.93 19.45 -18.33
N ARG A 406 -1.38 19.69 -19.56
CA ARG A 406 -0.65 19.33 -20.77
C ARG A 406 0.67 20.09 -20.89
N ASP A 407 0.68 21.39 -20.59
CA ASP A 407 1.91 22.20 -20.60
C ASP A 407 2.90 21.67 -19.58
N PHE A 408 2.42 21.41 -18.37
CA PHE A 408 3.27 20.93 -17.28
C PHE A 408 3.77 19.49 -17.53
N GLU A 409 2.95 18.61 -18.08
CA GLU A 409 3.37 17.26 -18.45
C GLU A 409 4.46 17.29 -19.53
N THR A 410 4.37 18.21 -20.50
CA THR A 410 5.43 18.42 -21.49
C THR A 410 6.75 18.86 -20.84
N ILE A 411 6.67 19.71 -19.81
CA ILE A 411 7.86 20.13 -19.04
C ILE A 411 8.44 18.95 -18.26
N ILE A 412 7.62 18.19 -17.55
CA ILE A 412 8.05 16.99 -16.82
C ILE A 412 8.71 15.98 -17.75
N LEU A 413 8.12 15.72 -18.91
CA LEU A 413 8.67 14.84 -19.92
C LEU A 413 10.08 15.28 -20.35
N ARG A 414 10.30 16.57 -20.61
CA ARG A 414 11.63 17.11 -20.94
C ARG A 414 12.62 17.00 -19.78
N CYS A 415 12.16 17.20 -18.55
CA CYS A 415 13.01 16.99 -17.36
C CYS A 415 13.42 15.51 -17.22
N ILE A 416 12.52 14.56 -17.50
CA ILE A 416 12.82 13.13 -17.47
C ILE A 416 13.81 12.74 -18.58
N LEU A 417 13.63 13.27 -19.78
CA LEU A 417 14.57 13.04 -20.88
C LEU A 417 15.97 13.55 -20.55
N TYR A 418 16.08 14.77 -20.00
CA TYR A 418 17.36 15.30 -19.49
C TYR A 418 17.93 14.41 -18.39
N TYR A 419 17.09 13.99 -17.42
CA TYR A 419 17.49 13.14 -16.31
C TYR A 419 18.07 11.81 -16.79
N ASN A 420 17.44 11.14 -17.75
CA ASN A 420 17.87 9.85 -18.26
C ASN A 420 19.12 9.97 -19.16
N SER A 421 19.14 10.92 -20.09
CA SER A 421 20.09 10.91 -21.21
C SER A 421 21.27 11.86 -21.09
N GLN A 422 21.20 12.90 -20.23
CA GLN A 422 22.20 13.96 -20.19
C GLN A 422 22.72 14.31 -18.79
N ARG A 423 21.95 13.99 -17.75
CA ARG A 423 22.39 14.24 -16.37
C ARG A 423 23.48 13.24 -15.97
N ILE A 424 24.60 13.78 -15.48
CA ILE A 424 25.71 12.96 -14.99
C ILE A 424 25.33 12.26 -13.67
N VAL A 425 25.52 10.96 -13.61
CA VAL A 425 25.40 10.13 -12.40
C VAL A 425 26.80 10.03 -11.76
N GLY A 426 27.15 11.04 -10.93
CA GLY A 426 28.54 11.24 -10.46
C GLY A 426 29.08 10.17 -9.49
N ASN A 427 28.18 9.51 -8.73
CA ASN A 427 28.57 8.54 -7.69
C ASN A 427 28.26 7.09 -8.08
N PHE A 428 28.23 6.77 -9.36
CA PHE A 428 28.01 5.41 -9.82
C PHE A 428 29.32 4.60 -9.72
N PRO A 429 29.33 3.36 -9.17
CA PRO A 429 30.53 2.53 -9.06
C PRO A 429 30.84 1.85 -10.39
N TYR A 430 31.57 2.52 -11.24
CA TYR A 430 32.00 1.98 -12.53
C TYR A 430 32.91 0.78 -12.34
N THR A 431 32.64 -0.29 -13.09
CA THR A 431 33.56 -1.42 -13.22
C THR A 431 34.56 -1.19 -14.36
N GLU A 432 35.67 -1.93 -14.34
CA GLU A 432 36.66 -1.89 -15.43
C GLU A 432 36.01 -2.20 -16.78
N THR A 433 35.14 -3.21 -16.84
CA THR A 433 34.40 -3.60 -18.05
C THR A 433 33.48 -2.48 -18.59
N MET A 434 32.85 -1.70 -17.73
CA MET A 434 32.05 -0.55 -18.16
C MET A 434 32.91 0.54 -18.77
N MET A 435 34.12 0.77 -18.27
CA MET A 435 35.08 1.73 -18.81
C MET A 435 35.61 1.27 -20.16
N GLU A 436 35.94 -0.01 -20.30
CA GLU A 436 36.36 -0.62 -21.56
C GLU A 436 35.26 -0.56 -22.63
N ASP A 437 34.02 -0.79 -22.28
CA ASP A 437 32.84 -0.70 -23.13
C ASP A 437 32.41 0.75 -23.43
N GLY A 438 33.11 1.76 -22.87
CA GLY A 438 32.84 3.19 -23.10
C GLY A 438 31.47 3.64 -22.59
N VAL A 439 30.94 3.05 -21.52
CA VAL A 439 29.66 3.43 -20.94
C VAL A 439 29.69 4.84 -20.40
N ARG A 440 28.83 5.71 -20.92
CA ARG A 440 28.76 7.13 -20.50
C ARG A 440 28.09 7.24 -19.11
N PRO A 441 28.41 8.28 -18.32
CA PRO A 441 27.88 8.49 -16.99
C PRO A 441 26.43 9.04 -16.99
N TYR A 442 25.58 8.46 -17.82
CA TYR A 442 24.15 8.80 -17.94
C TYR A 442 23.30 7.60 -17.59
N ALA A 443 22.18 7.82 -16.92
CA ALA A 443 21.30 6.74 -16.49
C ALA A 443 20.87 5.83 -17.65
N ALA A 444 20.54 6.39 -18.81
CA ALA A 444 20.20 5.62 -20.02
C ALA A 444 21.35 4.75 -20.53
N SER A 445 22.59 5.27 -20.51
CA SER A 445 23.77 4.50 -20.96
C SER A 445 24.10 3.36 -19.99
N ILE A 446 24.01 3.62 -18.68
CA ILE A 446 24.22 2.60 -17.63
C ILE A 446 23.14 1.53 -17.73
N PHE A 447 21.88 1.91 -17.92
CA PHE A 447 20.77 0.99 -18.10
C PHE A 447 20.92 0.13 -19.35
N ALA A 448 21.24 0.76 -20.49
CA ALA A 448 21.43 0.06 -21.78
C ALA A 448 22.60 -0.95 -21.74
N TRP A 449 23.63 -0.68 -20.97
CA TRP A 449 24.72 -1.62 -20.71
C TRP A 449 24.26 -2.72 -19.76
N GLY A 450 23.61 -2.33 -18.64
CA GLY A 450 23.15 -3.26 -17.60
C GLY A 450 22.14 -4.29 -18.10
N ARG A 451 21.22 -3.90 -19.01
CA ARG A 451 20.22 -4.84 -19.58
C ARG A 451 20.83 -5.98 -20.41
N LYS A 452 22.10 -5.86 -20.81
CA LYS A 452 22.83 -6.90 -21.54
C LYS A 452 23.63 -7.82 -20.62
N GLN A 453 23.74 -7.49 -19.33
CA GLN A 453 24.55 -8.23 -18.38
C GLN A 453 23.78 -9.44 -17.80
N PRO A 454 24.48 -10.52 -17.43
CA PRO A 454 23.89 -11.60 -16.66
C PRO A 454 23.30 -11.05 -15.34
N GLY A 455 22.07 -11.42 -15.03
CA GLY A 455 21.37 -10.95 -13.83
C GLY A 455 20.44 -9.77 -14.04
N ALA A 456 20.35 -9.22 -15.27
CA ALA A 456 19.28 -8.29 -15.62
C ALA A 456 17.91 -9.00 -15.52
N ASP A 457 17.02 -8.45 -14.72
CA ASP A 457 15.67 -9.01 -14.49
C ASP A 457 14.62 -8.07 -15.10
N LEU A 458 14.38 -8.24 -16.39
CA LEU A 458 13.44 -7.43 -17.19
C LEU A 458 12.42 -8.34 -17.88
N ILE A 459 11.17 -7.92 -17.89
CA ILE A 459 10.04 -8.68 -18.44
C ILE A 459 9.45 -7.93 -19.62
N ASP A 460 9.46 -8.56 -20.80
CA ASP A 460 8.85 -8.04 -22.01
C ASP A 460 7.34 -8.31 -22.00
N VAL A 461 6.54 -7.26 -22.10
CA VAL A 461 5.07 -7.34 -22.08
C VAL A 461 4.50 -6.41 -23.15
N SER A 462 3.57 -6.93 -23.96
CA SER A 462 2.83 -6.07 -24.90
C SER A 462 1.88 -5.13 -24.15
N GLY A 463 1.69 -3.92 -24.70
CA GLY A 463 0.76 -2.95 -24.14
C GLY A 463 -0.67 -3.49 -24.01
N GLU A 464 -1.14 -4.30 -24.97
CA GLU A 464 -2.46 -4.94 -24.92
C GLU A 464 -2.61 -5.89 -23.73
N LYS A 465 -1.60 -6.74 -23.50
CA LYS A 465 -1.59 -7.67 -22.35
C LYS A 465 -1.53 -6.89 -21.03
N MET A 466 -0.77 -5.81 -20.99
CA MET A 466 -0.71 -4.92 -19.83
C MET A 466 -2.08 -4.30 -19.53
N VAL A 467 -2.78 -3.76 -20.55
CA VAL A 467 -4.14 -3.22 -20.39
C VAL A 467 -5.07 -4.27 -19.79
N GLN A 468 -5.08 -5.49 -20.36
CA GLN A 468 -5.97 -6.56 -19.90
C GLN A 468 -5.71 -6.97 -18.45
N ILE A 469 -4.46 -7.09 -18.05
CA ILE A 469 -4.08 -7.47 -16.69
C ILE A 469 -4.46 -6.39 -15.67
N LEU A 470 -4.30 -5.13 -16.02
CA LEU A 470 -4.60 -4.00 -15.14
C LEU A 470 -6.09 -3.60 -15.12
N LEU A 471 -6.97 -4.29 -15.88
CA LEU A 471 -8.41 -4.04 -15.79
C LEU A 471 -8.94 -4.38 -14.39
N PRO A 472 -9.81 -3.55 -13.81
CA PRO A 472 -10.54 -3.89 -12.60
C PRO A 472 -11.29 -5.20 -12.76
N ARG A 473 -11.32 -6.01 -11.70
CA ARG A 473 -12.02 -7.29 -11.66
C ARG A 473 -13.25 -7.22 -10.78
N THR A 474 -14.31 -7.90 -11.18
CA THR A 474 -15.56 -8.02 -10.42
C THR A 474 -16.18 -9.40 -10.63
N GLU A 475 -17.23 -9.69 -9.87
CA GLU A 475 -18.00 -10.90 -10.07
C GLU A 475 -19.06 -10.71 -11.15
N GLY A 476 -19.07 -11.62 -12.12
CA GLY A 476 -20.14 -11.77 -13.10
C GLY A 476 -21.01 -12.98 -12.76
N ARG A 477 -22.29 -12.96 -13.16
CA ARG A 477 -23.20 -14.09 -12.94
C ARG A 477 -23.82 -14.55 -14.25
N PHE A 478 -23.58 -15.79 -14.62
CA PHE A 478 -24.24 -16.42 -15.74
C PHE A 478 -25.72 -16.69 -15.47
N SER A 479 -26.55 -16.43 -16.46
CA SER A 479 -27.98 -16.73 -16.48
C SER A 479 -28.45 -16.98 -17.92
N ARG A 480 -29.65 -17.51 -18.10
CA ARG A 480 -30.27 -17.67 -19.43
C ARG A 480 -30.43 -16.34 -20.21
N TYR A 481 -30.23 -15.20 -19.56
CA TYR A 481 -30.32 -13.89 -20.17
C TYR A 481 -28.95 -13.29 -20.53
N GLY A 482 -27.87 -14.05 -20.37
CA GLY A 482 -26.50 -13.64 -20.59
C GLY A 482 -25.67 -13.62 -19.31
N LEU A 483 -24.44 -13.15 -19.42
CA LEU A 483 -23.54 -12.86 -18.31
C LEU A 483 -23.86 -11.48 -17.74
N LYS A 484 -24.31 -11.42 -16.48
CA LYS A 484 -24.64 -10.16 -15.80
C LYS A 484 -23.44 -9.65 -15.03
N VAL A 485 -22.97 -8.43 -15.36
CA VAL A 485 -21.85 -7.72 -14.73
C VAL A 485 -22.25 -6.27 -14.49
N ASN A 486 -22.07 -5.72 -13.30
CA ASN A 486 -22.42 -4.33 -12.92
C ASN A 486 -23.84 -3.93 -13.35
N GLY A 487 -24.78 -4.90 -13.24
CA GLY A 487 -26.18 -4.68 -13.60
C GLY A 487 -26.45 -4.57 -15.11
N MET A 488 -25.51 -4.89 -15.99
CA MET A 488 -25.62 -4.99 -17.45
C MET A 488 -25.48 -6.45 -17.89
N ARG A 489 -25.92 -6.76 -19.10
CA ARG A 489 -25.87 -8.12 -19.65
C ARG A 489 -24.96 -8.17 -20.86
N TYR A 490 -24.17 -9.22 -20.90
CA TYR A 490 -23.17 -9.48 -21.93
C TYR A 490 -23.35 -10.85 -22.53
N HIS A 491 -22.91 -11.02 -23.78
CA HIS A 491 -22.93 -12.31 -24.44
C HIS A 491 -21.66 -12.58 -25.23
N ALA A 492 -21.33 -13.85 -25.36
CA ALA A 492 -20.35 -14.39 -26.31
C ALA A 492 -20.87 -15.71 -26.87
N GLU A 493 -20.44 -16.06 -28.08
CA GLU A 493 -20.75 -17.36 -28.68
C GLU A 493 -19.97 -18.49 -28.00
N GLY A 494 -20.53 -19.70 -27.99
CA GLY A 494 -19.89 -20.88 -27.43
C GLY A 494 -20.12 -21.11 -25.93
N TYR A 495 -20.84 -20.25 -25.22
CA TYR A 495 -21.08 -20.34 -23.76
C TYR A 495 -22.50 -20.80 -23.40
N THR A 496 -23.18 -21.52 -24.28
CA THR A 496 -24.59 -21.93 -24.06
C THR A 496 -24.75 -22.77 -22.78
N GLU A 497 -23.84 -23.67 -22.51
CA GLU A 497 -23.88 -24.50 -21.31
C GLU A 497 -23.71 -23.68 -20.02
N GLU A 498 -22.80 -22.72 -20.03
CA GLU A 498 -22.58 -21.81 -18.90
C GLU A 498 -23.82 -20.94 -18.64
N TYR A 499 -24.50 -20.43 -19.70
CA TYR A 499 -25.74 -19.70 -19.56
C TYR A 499 -26.86 -20.53 -18.94
N LEU A 500 -26.94 -21.81 -19.23
CA LEU A 500 -27.97 -22.71 -18.70
C LEU A 500 -27.62 -23.20 -17.27
N LYS A 501 -26.36 -23.50 -17.00
CA LYS A 501 -25.90 -23.91 -15.67
C LYS A 501 -25.93 -22.77 -14.66
N GLY A 502 -25.72 -21.55 -15.13
CA GLY A 502 -25.52 -20.41 -14.24
C GLY A 502 -24.21 -20.47 -13.47
N GLY A 503 -24.05 -19.61 -12.49
CA GLY A 503 -22.87 -19.57 -11.62
C GLY A 503 -22.22 -18.20 -11.56
N VAL A 504 -21.30 -18.02 -10.58
CA VAL A 504 -20.51 -16.80 -10.39
C VAL A 504 -19.14 -17.03 -10.98
N VAL A 505 -18.63 -16.04 -11.68
CA VAL A 505 -17.32 -16.07 -12.37
C VAL A 505 -16.61 -14.74 -12.19
N ALA A 506 -15.28 -14.75 -12.25
CA ALA A 506 -14.48 -13.53 -12.25
C ALA A 506 -14.47 -12.91 -13.65
N VAL A 507 -14.67 -11.60 -13.71
CA VAL A 507 -14.76 -10.81 -14.95
C VAL A 507 -13.93 -9.56 -14.83
N ALA A 508 -13.11 -9.27 -15.84
CA ALA A 508 -12.44 -7.97 -15.98
C ALA A 508 -13.32 -7.02 -16.79
N TYR A 509 -13.33 -5.74 -16.44
CA TYR A 509 -14.14 -4.73 -17.12
C TYR A 509 -13.39 -3.40 -17.28
N ASN A 510 -13.78 -2.60 -18.26
CA ASN A 510 -13.26 -1.25 -18.42
C ASN A 510 -14.29 -0.25 -17.90
N PRO A 511 -14.02 0.53 -16.83
CA PRO A 511 -14.95 1.54 -16.33
C PRO A 511 -15.23 2.67 -17.32
N GLU A 512 -14.26 2.99 -18.20
CA GLU A 512 -14.38 4.06 -19.19
C GLU A 512 -15.17 3.66 -20.44
N ASN A 513 -15.37 2.36 -20.66
CA ASN A 513 -16.14 1.86 -21.79
C ASN A 513 -16.75 0.50 -21.47
N VAL A 514 -18.05 0.47 -21.18
CA VAL A 514 -18.77 -0.74 -20.79
C VAL A 514 -19.20 -1.63 -21.96
N SER A 515 -18.79 -1.32 -23.20
CA SER A 515 -19.22 -2.06 -24.40
C SER A 515 -18.75 -3.53 -24.37
N GLN A 516 -17.70 -3.84 -23.62
CA GLN A 516 -17.09 -5.15 -23.55
C GLN A 516 -16.59 -5.48 -22.15
N VAL A 517 -16.68 -6.75 -21.76
CA VAL A 517 -16.06 -7.29 -20.54
C VAL A 517 -15.34 -8.59 -20.90
N TRP A 518 -14.41 -9.02 -20.06
CA TRP A 518 -13.59 -10.21 -20.29
C TRP A 518 -13.80 -11.24 -19.18
N LEU A 519 -14.28 -12.43 -19.54
CA LEU A 519 -14.33 -13.56 -18.63
C LEU A 519 -12.89 -14.05 -18.35
N LEU A 520 -12.56 -14.19 -17.07
CA LEU A 520 -11.29 -14.75 -16.63
C LEU A 520 -11.44 -16.28 -16.44
N LYS A 521 -10.78 -17.06 -17.29
CA LYS A 521 -10.82 -18.53 -17.21
C LYS A 521 -9.46 -19.08 -17.64
N ASP A 522 -8.90 -20.00 -16.84
CA ASP A 522 -7.64 -20.70 -17.14
C ASP A 522 -6.47 -19.75 -17.52
N GLY A 523 -6.38 -18.59 -16.88
CA GLY A 523 -5.36 -17.57 -17.16
C GLY A 523 -5.58 -16.78 -18.46
N GLY A 524 -6.70 -16.98 -19.17
CA GLY A 524 -7.08 -16.28 -20.40
C GLY A 524 -8.18 -15.24 -20.18
N PHE A 525 -8.24 -14.26 -21.10
CA PHE A 525 -9.26 -13.21 -21.16
C PHE A 525 -10.17 -13.46 -22.37
N TYR A 526 -11.42 -13.80 -22.12
CA TYR A 526 -12.40 -14.12 -23.16
C TYR A 526 -13.42 -12.97 -23.29
N PRO A 527 -13.49 -12.30 -24.45
CA PRO A 527 -14.35 -11.12 -24.60
C PRO A 527 -15.82 -11.49 -24.65
N PHE A 528 -16.64 -10.69 -23.97
CA PHE A 528 -18.10 -10.71 -23.99
C PHE A 528 -18.61 -9.33 -24.37
N GLU A 529 -19.53 -9.27 -25.32
CA GLU A 529 -20.10 -8.03 -25.83
C GLU A 529 -21.40 -7.62 -25.09
N LEU A 530 -21.59 -6.33 -24.94
CA LEU A 530 -22.77 -5.76 -24.30
C LEU A 530 -24.03 -6.01 -25.14
N ILE A 531 -25.07 -6.56 -24.50
CA ILE A 531 -26.38 -6.79 -25.13
C ILE A 531 -27.18 -5.49 -25.23
N GLU A 532 -27.16 -4.65 -24.18
CA GLU A 532 -27.91 -3.40 -24.15
C GLU A 532 -27.22 -2.30 -24.96
N SER A 533 -27.57 -2.20 -26.25
CA SER A 533 -26.97 -1.23 -27.21
C SER A 533 -27.00 0.22 -26.74
N ARG A 534 -27.99 0.62 -25.92
CA ARG A 534 -28.15 1.97 -25.37
C ARG A 534 -26.99 2.40 -24.45
N PHE A 535 -26.18 1.46 -23.95
CA PHE A 535 -25.05 1.71 -23.07
C PHE A 535 -23.70 1.57 -23.78
N ARG A 536 -23.69 1.27 -25.09
CA ARG A 536 -22.44 1.21 -25.87
C ARG A 536 -21.67 2.53 -25.78
N GLU A 537 -20.36 2.42 -25.69
CA GLU A 537 -19.41 3.54 -25.64
C GLU A 537 -19.64 4.53 -24.48
N LYS A 538 -20.38 4.10 -23.44
CA LYS A 538 -20.58 4.89 -22.22
C LYS A 538 -19.63 4.42 -21.13
N THR A 539 -19.36 5.33 -20.18
CA THR A 539 -18.65 4.99 -18.95
C THR A 539 -19.58 4.24 -17.98
N LEU A 540 -18.99 3.56 -17.00
CA LEU A 540 -19.77 2.90 -15.95
C LEU A 540 -20.59 3.93 -15.14
N GLU A 541 -20.00 5.08 -14.83
CA GLU A 541 -20.64 6.19 -14.12
C GLU A 541 -21.86 6.74 -14.87
N ASP A 542 -21.73 6.96 -16.19
CA ASP A 542 -22.86 7.39 -17.03
C ASP A 542 -24.02 6.39 -16.97
N VAL A 543 -23.70 5.09 -16.99
CA VAL A 543 -24.72 4.03 -16.94
C VAL A 543 -25.38 3.96 -15.57
N GLU A 544 -24.64 4.13 -14.50
CA GLU A 544 -25.16 4.19 -13.13
C GLU A 544 -26.07 5.41 -12.98
N GLY A 545 -25.62 6.59 -13.41
CA GLY A 545 -26.44 7.81 -13.40
C GLY A 545 -27.75 7.67 -14.18
N LEU A 546 -27.71 7.02 -15.36
CA LEU A 546 -28.91 6.74 -16.14
C LEU A 546 -29.87 5.77 -15.43
N LYS A 547 -29.35 4.75 -14.73
CA LYS A 547 -30.17 3.79 -13.97
C LYS A 547 -30.81 4.44 -12.75
N ASP A 548 -30.05 5.26 -12.05
CA ASP A 548 -30.52 5.97 -10.86
C ASP A 548 -31.60 6.98 -11.22
N GLY A 549 -31.40 7.79 -12.27
CA GLY A 549 -32.41 8.70 -12.78
C GLY A 549 -33.69 7.96 -13.21
N CYS A 550 -33.57 6.82 -13.90
CA CYS A 550 -34.73 5.99 -14.26
C CYS A 550 -35.44 5.43 -13.01
N SER A 551 -34.68 5.02 -12.00
CA SER A 551 -35.23 4.51 -10.73
C SER A 551 -36.01 5.59 -9.96
N GLU A 552 -35.53 6.84 -9.96
CA GLU A 552 -36.22 7.98 -9.37
C GLU A 552 -37.54 8.29 -10.12
N MET A 553 -37.49 8.35 -11.44
CA MET A 553 -38.72 8.54 -12.24
C MET A 553 -39.77 7.46 -11.98
N ILE A 554 -39.36 6.20 -11.81
CA ILE A 554 -40.28 5.09 -11.47
C ILE A 554 -40.84 5.27 -10.06
N LYS A 555 -40.04 5.72 -9.10
CA LYS A 555 -40.51 5.98 -7.73
C LYS A 555 -41.55 7.11 -7.71
N ASP A 556 -41.30 8.17 -8.45
CA ASP A 556 -42.23 9.31 -8.53
C ASP A 556 -43.57 8.91 -9.14
N ALA A 557 -43.54 8.09 -10.21
CA ALA A 557 -44.74 7.58 -10.85
C ALA A 557 -45.46 6.45 -10.05
N ALA A 558 -44.86 5.92 -8.99
CA ALA A 558 -45.40 4.75 -8.29
C ALA A 558 -46.74 5.06 -7.57
N ALA A 559 -46.91 6.26 -7.04
CA ALA A 559 -48.14 6.68 -6.37
C ALA A 559 -49.30 6.78 -7.36
N ASP A 560 -49.08 7.40 -8.52
CA ASP A 560 -50.07 7.54 -9.58
C ASP A 560 -50.47 6.17 -10.15
N ASN A 561 -49.47 5.29 -10.36
CA ASN A 561 -49.72 3.91 -10.80
C ASN A 561 -50.57 3.13 -9.79
N LEU A 562 -50.30 3.29 -8.51
CA LEU A 562 -51.09 2.65 -7.45
C LEU A 562 -52.52 3.18 -7.41
N GLN A 563 -52.70 4.51 -7.54
CA GLN A 563 -54.01 5.12 -7.61
C GLN A 563 -54.80 4.60 -8.83
N ALA A 564 -54.18 4.58 -10.01
CA ALA A 564 -54.80 4.03 -11.21
C ALA A 564 -55.24 2.56 -11.07
N LYS A 565 -54.44 1.75 -10.38
CA LYS A 565 -54.78 0.34 -10.05
C LYS A 565 -55.99 0.25 -9.11
N ILE A 566 -56.06 1.15 -8.12
CA ILE A 566 -57.20 1.21 -7.19
C ILE A 566 -58.49 1.58 -7.95
N ASP A 567 -58.42 2.58 -8.82
CA ASP A 567 -59.55 3.01 -9.62
C ASP A 567 -60.03 1.94 -10.60
N LEU A 568 -59.07 1.25 -11.25
CA LEU A 568 -59.36 0.08 -12.09
C LEU A 568 -60.04 -1.04 -11.29
N ALA A 569 -59.51 -1.35 -10.07
CA ALA A 569 -60.12 -2.36 -9.21
C ALA A 569 -61.56 -2.00 -8.81
N LYS A 570 -61.84 -0.73 -8.45
CA LYS A 570 -63.20 -0.23 -8.18
C LYS A 570 -64.12 -0.40 -9.38
N HIS A 571 -63.68 0.06 -10.57
CA HIS A 571 -64.47 -0.08 -11.79
C HIS A 571 -64.79 -1.56 -12.09
N ILE A 572 -63.81 -2.47 -11.94
CA ILE A 572 -64.04 -3.91 -12.14
C ILE A 572 -65.06 -4.45 -11.12
N GLN A 573 -64.92 -4.05 -9.85
CA GLN A 573 -65.86 -4.45 -8.80
C GLN A 573 -67.25 -3.92 -9.04
N ASP A 574 -67.42 -2.65 -9.46
CA ASP A 574 -68.70 -2.04 -9.76
C ASP A 574 -69.40 -2.75 -10.95
N ILE A 575 -68.64 -3.03 -12.04
CA ILE A 575 -69.15 -3.78 -13.17
C ILE A 575 -69.55 -5.20 -12.78
N SER A 576 -68.68 -5.89 -12.05
CA SER A 576 -68.97 -7.26 -11.60
C SER A 576 -70.14 -7.35 -10.61
N GLY A 577 -70.30 -6.32 -9.74
CA GLY A 577 -71.43 -6.21 -8.81
C GLY A 577 -72.76 -5.94 -9.50
N ARG A 578 -72.78 -5.16 -10.59
CA ARG A 578 -73.97 -4.93 -11.42
C ARG A 578 -74.33 -6.17 -12.23
N ALA A 579 -73.39 -6.97 -12.62
CA ALA A 579 -73.62 -8.25 -13.29
C ALA A 579 -74.13 -9.28 -12.28
N GLY A 580 -75.36 -9.17 -11.88
CA GLY A 580 -75.97 -10.09 -10.93
C GLY A 580 -75.78 -11.55 -11.33
N LYS A 581 -75.65 -12.46 -10.35
CA LYS A 581 -75.66 -13.92 -10.59
C LYS A 581 -77.01 -14.27 -11.24
N SER A 582 -76.96 -14.65 -12.50
CA SER A 582 -78.07 -15.39 -13.11
C SER A 582 -78.16 -16.75 -12.41
N GLU A 583 -79.28 -17.05 -11.77
CA GLU A 583 -79.48 -18.28 -11.04
C GLU A 583 -79.33 -19.54 -11.91
N ASP A 584 -79.43 -19.41 -13.26
CA ASP A 584 -79.18 -20.49 -14.23
C ASP A 584 -78.49 -19.98 -15.50
N THR A 585 -77.15 -20.03 -15.50
CA THR A 585 -76.39 -19.77 -16.74
C THR A 585 -76.60 -20.94 -17.71
N LYS A 586 -77.32 -20.70 -18.83
CA LYS A 586 -77.56 -21.72 -19.84
C LYS A 586 -76.34 -22.03 -20.64
N ILE A 587 -75.74 -23.21 -20.40
CA ILE A 587 -74.49 -23.68 -21.01
C ILE A 587 -74.71 -24.31 -22.38
N LYS A 588 -75.98 -24.48 -22.81
CA LYS A 588 -76.33 -25.06 -24.13
C LYS A 588 -76.13 -24.06 -25.26
N ASP A 589 -75.69 -24.55 -26.41
CA ASP A 589 -75.50 -23.81 -27.68
C ASP A 589 -74.44 -22.66 -27.63
N ILE A 590 -73.40 -22.83 -26.91
CA ILE A 590 -72.31 -21.84 -26.74
C ILE A 590 -71.79 -21.34 -28.11
N ARG A 591 -71.67 -22.21 -29.14
CA ARG A 591 -71.16 -21.82 -30.44
C ARG A 591 -72.10 -20.87 -31.18
N THR A 592 -73.39 -21.12 -31.11
CA THR A 592 -74.42 -20.28 -31.75
C THR A 592 -74.51 -18.92 -31.01
N THR A 593 -74.49 -18.94 -29.69
CA THR A 593 -74.52 -17.72 -28.86
C THR A 593 -73.27 -16.89 -29.11
N ARG A 594 -72.11 -17.50 -29.20
CA ARG A 594 -70.82 -16.82 -29.49
C ARG A 594 -70.85 -16.16 -30.86
N ARG A 595 -71.38 -16.86 -31.92
CA ARG A 595 -71.47 -16.31 -33.27
C ARG A 595 -72.45 -15.06 -33.31
N ARG A 596 -73.58 -15.13 -32.57
CA ARG A 596 -74.48 -14.01 -32.44
C ARG A 596 -73.84 -12.82 -31.74
N GLU A 597 -73.24 -13.02 -30.63
CA GLU A 597 -72.54 -11.96 -29.87
C GLU A 597 -71.33 -11.39 -30.66
N GLN A 598 -70.64 -12.21 -31.41
CA GLN A 598 -69.53 -11.76 -32.26
C GLN A 598 -70.03 -10.84 -33.40
N ARG A 599 -71.20 -11.15 -33.99
CA ARG A 599 -71.80 -10.27 -34.98
C ARG A 599 -72.15 -8.90 -34.42
N LYS A 600 -72.64 -8.79 -33.20
CA LYS A 600 -72.92 -7.50 -32.55
C LYS A 600 -71.68 -6.62 -32.34
N ARG A 601 -70.49 -7.23 -32.34
CA ARG A 601 -69.23 -6.54 -32.17
C ARG A 601 -68.43 -6.34 -33.46
N HIS A 602 -69.05 -6.61 -34.60
CA HIS A 602 -68.42 -6.29 -35.88
C HIS A 602 -68.26 -4.79 -36.01
N MET A 603 -67.06 -4.30 -36.29
CA MET A 603 -66.78 -2.91 -36.58
C MET A 603 -67.06 -2.63 -38.06
N ASP A 604 -67.73 -1.57 -38.37
CA ASP A 604 -67.83 -1.09 -39.73
C ASP A 604 -66.56 -0.40 -40.15
N PHE A 605 -65.76 -1.07 -40.98
CA PHE A 605 -64.43 -0.59 -41.37
C PHE A 605 -64.49 0.70 -42.20
N VAL A 606 -65.63 1.04 -42.78
CA VAL A 606 -65.82 2.26 -43.59
C VAL A 606 -66.26 3.44 -42.72
N LYS A 607 -67.09 3.18 -41.71
CA LYS A 607 -67.67 4.25 -40.83
C LYS A 607 -66.89 4.39 -39.52
N GLY A 608 -65.98 3.42 -39.16
CA GLY A 608 -65.28 3.43 -37.93
C GLY A 608 -66.10 3.18 -36.66
N ASP A 609 -67.37 2.90 -36.77
CA ASP A 609 -68.31 2.69 -35.67
C ASP A 609 -68.59 1.19 -35.45
N VAL A 610 -68.84 0.80 -34.21
CA VAL A 610 -69.36 -0.52 -33.87
C VAL A 610 -70.82 -0.59 -34.28
N CYS A 611 -71.15 -1.51 -35.20
CA CYS A 611 -72.57 -1.74 -35.57
C CYS A 611 -73.32 -2.28 -34.34
N ASN A 612 -74.11 -1.45 -33.68
CA ASN A 612 -75.12 -1.85 -32.70
C ASN A 612 -76.39 -2.20 -33.44
N GLU A 613 -76.77 -3.47 -33.56
CA GLU A 613 -78.14 -3.92 -33.76
C GLU A 613 -78.74 -4.27 -32.39
#